data_32de8aa8c5579f3268147d2af44f8eca
#
_entry.id   32de8aa8c5579f3268147d2af44f8eca
#
_cell.length_a   1.000
_cell.length_b   1.000
_cell.length_c   1.000
_cell.angle_alpha   90.00
_cell.angle_beta   90.00
_cell.angle_gamma   90.00
#
_symmetry.space_group_name_H-M   'P 1'
#
loop_
_entity.id
_entity.type
_entity.pdbx_description
1 polymer ?
#
loop_
_entity_poly.entity_id
_entity_poly.type
_entity_poly.pdbx_seq_one_letter_code
_entity_poly.pdbx_strand_id
1 'polypeptide(L)'
;MFVPRRDGRFDVRLAAEVRTGIVSLAEQLEEVQSTDGPETRRLFPTAYPDDPDRDAGYQIFARDQLISKRSEAVAIIRATAEADVLTPEELSSWMGILNDVRLVLGTMLDISEDDEEIDPDAPDAESRILYQFLGELVHEMVLSLTTTLPDPEDEPDEEPEVEG
;
A
#
# COMPACT_ATOMS: atom_id res chain seq x y z
N MET A 1 14.77 3.34 4.42
CA MET A 1 14.09 3.33 5.72
C MET A 1 13.75 1.91 6.19
N PHE A 2 13.58 0.97 5.28
CA PHE A 2 13.41 -0.46 5.55
C PHE A 2 14.64 -1.20 5.04
N VAL A 3 15.36 -1.89 5.92
CA VAL A 3 16.65 -2.50 5.58
C VAL A 3 16.53 -4.01 5.62
N PRO A 4 16.73 -4.70 4.48
CA PRO A 4 16.67 -6.16 4.42
C PRO A 4 17.72 -6.81 5.36
N ARG A 5 17.30 -7.87 6.05
CA ARG A 5 18.14 -8.70 6.92
C ARG A 5 18.43 -10.04 6.22
N ARG A 6 19.47 -10.71 6.67
CA ARG A 6 19.84 -12.05 6.18
C ARG A 6 18.80 -13.14 6.47
N ASP A 7 17.93 -12.90 7.44
CA ASP A 7 16.85 -13.81 7.82
C ASP A 7 15.53 -13.55 7.07
N GLY A 8 15.56 -12.72 6.02
CA GLY A 8 14.41 -12.38 5.19
C GLY A 8 13.45 -11.35 5.81
N ARG A 9 13.76 -10.82 7.00
CA ARG A 9 12.99 -9.75 7.66
C ARG A 9 13.57 -8.38 7.35
N PHE A 10 12.94 -7.31 7.86
CA PHE A 10 13.32 -5.91 7.58
C PHE A 10 13.47 -5.13 8.88
N ASP A 11 14.63 -4.47 9.08
CA ASP A 11 14.79 -3.46 10.12
C ASP A 11 13.99 -2.21 9.74
N VAL A 12 13.20 -1.69 10.69
CA VAL A 12 12.38 -0.49 10.51
C VAL A 12 13.08 0.71 11.14
N ARG A 13 13.57 1.62 10.30
CA ARG A 13 14.27 2.84 10.70
C ARG A 13 13.40 4.08 10.44
N LEU A 14 12.26 4.13 11.14
CA LEU A 14 11.35 5.26 11.13
C LEU A 14 11.29 5.91 12.50
N ALA A 15 11.20 7.25 12.54
CA ALA A 15 10.98 7.99 13.77
C ALA A 15 9.60 7.64 14.38
N ALA A 16 9.48 7.75 15.70
CA ALA A 16 8.24 7.40 16.41
C ALA A 16 7.04 8.22 15.93
N GLU A 17 7.25 9.50 15.61
CA GLU A 17 6.23 10.40 15.11
C GLU A 17 5.68 9.95 13.76
N VAL A 18 6.57 9.45 12.86
CA VAL A 18 6.18 8.90 11.57
C VAL A 18 5.34 7.64 11.75
N ARG A 19 5.75 6.73 12.65
CA ARG A 19 5.00 5.51 12.97
C ARG A 19 3.61 5.83 13.51
N THR A 20 3.52 6.79 14.43
CA THR A 20 2.22 7.28 14.95
C THR A 20 1.35 7.85 13.84
N GLY A 21 1.94 8.65 12.94
CA GLY A 21 1.25 9.19 11.77
C GLY A 21 0.70 8.09 10.83
N ILE A 22 1.50 7.05 10.58
CA ILE A 22 1.09 5.88 9.77
C ILE A 22 -0.12 5.18 10.39
N VAL A 23 -0.11 4.92 11.70
CA VAL A 23 -1.26 4.32 12.41
C VAL A 23 -2.50 5.18 12.26
N SER A 24 -2.38 6.50 12.49
CA SER A 24 -3.51 7.43 12.36
C SER A 24 -4.09 7.45 10.94
N LEU A 25 -3.23 7.44 9.90
CA LEU A 25 -3.68 7.38 8.51
C LEU A 25 -4.37 6.05 8.18
N ALA A 26 -3.87 4.94 8.70
CA ALA A 26 -4.48 3.63 8.53
C ALA A 26 -5.89 3.57 9.16
N GLU A 27 -6.06 4.15 10.34
CA GLU A 27 -7.35 4.25 11.03
C GLU A 27 -8.34 5.14 10.28
N GLN A 28 -7.90 6.27 9.76
CA GLN A 28 -8.72 7.14 8.92
C GLN A 28 -9.15 6.44 7.62
N LEU A 29 -8.26 5.65 7.00
CA LEU A 29 -8.63 4.84 5.84
C LEU A 29 -9.71 3.82 6.18
N GLU A 30 -9.62 3.16 7.34
CA GLU A 30 -10.62 2.19 7.80
C GLU A 30 -12.01 2.81 7.97
N GLU A 31 -12.07 4.06 8.43
CA GLU A 31 -13.32 4.82 8.53
C GLU A 31 -13.85 5.22 7.14
N VAL A 32 -12.98 5.78 6.29
CA VAL A 32 -13.36 6.30 4.96
C VAL A 32 -13.78 5.20 4.00
N GLN A 33 -13.13 4.01 4.02
CA GLN A 33 -13.47 2.91 3.11
C GLN A 33 -14.92 2.42 3.23
N SER A 34 -15.55 2.66 4.39
CA SER A 34 -16.95 2.29 4.64
C SER A 34 -17.94 3.29 4.04
N THR A 35 -17.47 4.46 3.61
CA THR A 35 -18.30 5.47 2.94
C THR A 35 -18.42 5.19 1.45
N ASP A 36 -19.51 5.65 0.84
CA ASP A 36 -19.73 5.54 -0.60
C ASP A 36 -19.53 6.92 -1.24
N GLY A 37 -18.30 7.43 -1.14
CA GLY A 37 -17.92 8.75 -1.60
C GLY A 37 -17.01 8.73 -2.84
N PRO A 38 -16.90 9.85 -3.56
CA PRO A 38 -15.99 9.96 -4.71
C PRO A 38 -14.53 9.76 -4.34
N GLU A 39 -14.14 10.02 -3.09
CA GLU A 39 -12.79 9.85 -2.55
C GLU A 39 -12.35 8.39 -2.53
N THR A 40 -13.30 7.44 -2.39
CA THR A 40 -13.01 6.01 -2.35
C THR A 40 -13.05 5.31 -3.70
N ARG A 41 -13.37 6.02 -4.79
CA ARG A 41 -13.55 5.42 -6.13
C ARG A 41 -12.34 4.62 -6.62
N ARG A 42 -11.11 5.05 -6.27
CA ARG A 42 -9.87 4.35 -6.64
C ARG A 42 -9.60 3.11 -5.78
N LEU A 43 -10.24 2.98 -4.62
CA LEU A 43 -10.16 1.80 -3.77
C LEU A 43 -11.02 0.65 -4.30
N PHE A 44 -12.06 0.97 -5.09
CA PHE A 44 -13.03 0.02 -5.63
C PHE A 44 -13.20 0.25 -7.14
N PRO A 45 -12.18 -0.09 -7.94
CA PRO A 45 -12.22 0.16 -9.38
C PRO A 45 -13.30 -0.66 -10.07
N THR A 46 -13.92 -0.08 -11.10
CA THR A 46 -14.87 -0.75 -11.97
C THR A 46 -14.22 -1.92 -12.70
N ALA A 47 -14.77 -3.12 -12.54
CA ALA A 47 -14.25 -4.33 -13.18
C ALA A 47 -14.87 -4.55 -14.60
N TYR A 48 -16.11 -4.06 -14.81
CA TYR A 48 -16.85 -4.21 -16.06
C TYR A 48 -17.35 -2.85 -16.55
N PRO A 49 -16.48 -2.01 -17.14
CA PRO A 49 -16.86 -0.64 -17.54
C PRO A 49 -17.96 -0.59 -18.60
N ASP A 50 -18.09 -1.64 -19.43
CA ASP A 50 -19.08 -1.74 -20.51
C ASP A 50 -20.37 -2.44 -20.10
N ASP A 51 -20.48 -2.95 -18.85
CA ASP A 51 -21.64 -3.67 -18.33
C ASP A 51 -21.94 -3.25 -16.88
N PRO A 52 -22.72 -2.15 -16.69
CA PRO A 52 -23.01 -1.60 -15.36
C PRO A 52 -23.74 -2.57 -14.43
N ASP A 53 -24.62 -3.42 -14.94
CA ASP A 53 -25.39 -4.38 -14.12
C ASP A 53 -24.48 -5.50 -13.61
N ARG A 54 -23.56 -5.97 -14.43
CA ARG A 54 -22.55 -6.95 -14.07
C ARG A 54 -21.54 -6.36 -13.08
N ASP A 55 -21.12 -5.12 -13.30
CA ASP A 55 -20.22 -4.42 -12.39
C ASP A 55 -20.86 -4.24 -11.02
N ALA A 56 -22.10 -3.81 -10.94
CA ALA A 56 -22.83 -3.66 -9.69
C ALA A 56 -22.91 -4.97 -8.91
N GLY A 57 -23.20 -6.10 -9.57
CA GLY A 57 -23.20 -7.42 -8.96
C GLY A 57 -21.82 -7.84 -8.44
N TYR A 58 -20.77 -7.56 -9.20
CA TYR A 58 -19.38 -7.81 -8.79
C TYR A 58 -18.98 -6.94 -7.59
N GLN A 59 -19.30 -5.64 -7.63
CA GLN A 59 -18.92 -4.69 -6.56
C GLN A 59 -19.53 -5.07 -5.22
N ILE A 60 -20.79 -5.53 -5.18
CA ILE A 60 -21.42 -5.97 -3.92
C ILE A 60 -20.59 -7.07 -3.23
N PHE A 61 -20.07 -8.00 -4.00
CA PHE A 61 -19.30 -9.14 -3.47
C PHE A 61 -17.83 -8.80 -3.21
N ALA A 62 -17.19 -8.11 -4.15
CA ALA A 62 -15.77 -7.78 -4.07
C ALA A 62 -15.48 -6.70 -3.03
N ARG A 63 -16.39 -5.73 -2.83
CA ARG A 63 -16.22 -4.64 -1.88
C ARG A 63 -16.04 -5.13 -0.45
N ASP A 64 -16.91 -6.03 -0.01
CA ASP A 64 -16.84 -6.58 1.36
C ASP A 64 -15.52 -7.33 1.59
N GLN A 65 -15.04 -8.08 0.60
CA GLN A 65 -13.76 -8.78 0.70
C GLN A 65 -12.58 -7.81 0.74
N LEU A 66 -12.61 -6.74 -0.04
CA LEU A 66 -11.55 -5.72 -0.03
C LEU A 66 -11.52 -4.95 1.28
N ILE A 67 -12.69 -4.60 1.82
CA ILE A 67 -12.81 -3.95 3.14
C ILE A 67 -12.24 -4.86 4.23
N SER A 68 -12.63 -6.15 4.24
CA SER A 68 -12.12 -7.12 5.23
C SER A 68 -10.60 -7.24 5.19
N LYS A 69 -10.01 -7.40 4.01
CA LYS A 69 -8.55 -7.48 3.84
C LYS A 69 -7.83 -6.22 4.31
N ARG A 70 -8.39 -5.04 4.05
CA ARG A 70 -7.82 -3.76 4.53
C ARG A 70 -7.90 -3.68 6.05
N SER A 71 -9.03 -4.04 6.66
CA SER A 71 -9.17 -4.05 8.12
C SER A 71 -8.18 -5.01 8.78
N GLU A 72 -7.92 -6.18 8.20
CA GLU A 72 -6.87 -7.11 8.64
C GLU A 72 -5.48 -6.46 8.55
N ALA A 73 -5.16 -5.79 7.44
CA ALA A 73 -3.89 -5.10 7.27
C ALA A 73 -3.73 -3.91 8.24
N VAL A 74 -4.79 -3.15 8.51
CA VAL A 74 -4.78 -2.09 9.53
C VAL A 74 -4.52 -2.67 10.93
N ALA A 75 -5.10 -3.82 11.25
CA ALA A 75 -4.82 -4.50 12.52
C ALA A 75 -3.34 -4.91 12.64
N ILE A 76 -2.71 -5.37 11.54
CA ILE A 76 -1.27 -5.66 11.49
C ILE A 76 -0.46 -4.39 11.74
N ILE A 77 -0.78 -3.26 11.11
CA ILE A 77 -0.10 -1.99 11.34
C ILE A 77 -0.16 -1.59 12.82
N ARG A 78 -1.34 -1.66 13.45
CA ARG A 78 -1.50 -1.36 14.88
C ARG A 78 -0.63 -2.27 15.75
N ALA A 79 -0.60 -3.56 15.46
CA ALA A 79 0.15 -4.55 16.23
C ALA A 79 1.67 -4.39 16.09
N THR A 80 2.14 -3.87 14.94
CA THR A 80 3.56 -3.78 14.60
C THR A 80 4.10 -2.34 14.58
N ALA A 81 3.30 -1.34 14.98
CA ALA A 81 3.67 0.07 14.95
C ALA A 81 4.98 0.39 15.67
N GLU A 82 5.25 -0.28 16.82
CA GLU A 82 6.45 -0.10 17.62
C GLU A 82 7.54 -1.16 17.35
N ALA A 83 7.28 -2.10 16.42
CA ALA A 83 8.23 -3.15 16.11
C ALA A 83 9.47 -2.59 15.39
N ASP A 84 10.65 -3.02 15.81
CA ASP A 84 11.92 -2.67 15.17
C ASP A 84 12.20 -3.54 13.92
N VAL A 85 11.47 -4.65 13.78
CA VAL A 85 11.65 -5.61 12.70
C VAL A 85 10.30 -6.09 12.21
N LEU A 86 10.09 -6.09 10.89
CA LEU A 86 8.90 -6.61 10.23
C LEU A 86 9.23 -7.86 9.39
N THR A 87 8.27 -8.76 9.27
CA THR A 87 8.28 -9.84 8.28
C THR A 87 7.91 -9.29 6.89
N PRO A 88 8.13 -10.04 5.80
CA PRO A 88 7.67 -9.65 4.46
C PRO A 88 6.17 -9.41 4.38
N GLU A 89 5.37 -10.23 5.05
CA GLU A 89 3.91 -10.13 5.08
C GLU A 89 3.44 -8.88 5.81
N GLU A 90 4.08 -8.55 6.95
CA GLU A 90 3.80 -7.33 7.70
C GLU A 90 4.18 -6.08 6.90
N LEU A 91 5.37 -6.08 6.27
CA LEU A 91 5.81 -4.98 5.42
C LEU A 91 4.89 -4.81 4.20
N SER A 92 4.43 -5.91 3.59
CA SER A 92 3.47 -5.88 2.49
C SER A 92 2.11 -5.30 2.92
N SER A 93 1.68 -5.60 4.15
CA SER A 93 0.46 -5.02 4.72
C SER A 93 0.60 -3.51 4.92
N TRP A 94 1.74 -3.04 5.46
CA TRP A 94 2.04 -1.62 5.58
C TRP A 94 2.04 -0.92 4.22
N MET A 95 2.74 -1.50 3.24
CA MET A 95 2.83 -0.97 1.88
C MET A 95 1.44 -0.84 1.23
N GLY A 96 0.61 -1.88 1.34
CA GLY A 96 -0.74 -1.89 0.77
C GLY A 96 -1.62 -0.78 1.35
N ILE A 97 -1.65 -0.64 2.68
CA ILE A 97 -2.45 0.41 3.35
C ILE A 97 -1.95 1.81 3.01
N LEU A 98 -0.63 2.05 3.01
CA LEU A 98 -0.08 3.36 2.66
C LEU A 98 -0.35 3.73 1.20
N ASN A 99 -0.32 2.75 0.30
CA ASN A 99 -0.73 2.97 -1.08
C ASN A 99 -2.23 3.29 -1.19
N ASP A 100 -3.10 2.60 -0.43
CA ASP A 100 -4.54 2.89 -0.42
C ASP A 100 -4.83 4.29 0.15
N VAL A 101 -4.16 4.71 1.23
CA VAL A 101 -4.22 6.10 1.73
C VAL A 101 -3.81 7.09 0.63
N ARG A 102 -2.72 6.79 -0.09
CA ARG A 102 -2.25 7.62 -1.20
C ARG A 102 -3.29 7.72 -2.33
N LEU A 103 -3.98 6.63 -2.66
CA LEU A 103 -5.05 6.63 -3.67
C LEU A 103 -6.23 7.52 -3.26
N VAL A 104 -6.66 7.46 -2.00
CA VAL A 104 -7.72 8.33 -1.46
C VAL A 104 -7.28 9.79 -1.51
N LEU A 105 -6.10 10.09 -0.97
CA LEU A 105 -5.55 11.44 -0.91
C LEU A 105 -5.36 12.03 -2.31
N GLY A 106 -4.81 11.25 -3.25
CA GLY A 106 -4.65 11.67 -4.64
C GLY A 106 -5.98 11.93 -5.35
N THR A 107 -7.06 11.23 -4.95
CA THR A 107 -8.41 11.50 -5.45
C THR A 107 -8.99 12.79 -4.88
N MET A 108 -8.79 13.03 -3.57
CA MET A 108 -9.25 14.26 -2.90
C MET A 108 -8.54 15.51 -3.42
N LEU A 109 -7.26 15.40 -3.73
CA LEU A 109 -6.41 16.47 -4.26
C LEU A 109 -6.53 16.65 -5.79
N ASP A 110 -7.31 15.80 -6.44
CA ASP A 110 -7.44 15.74 -7.91
C ASP A 110 -6.07 15.67 -8.63
N ILE A 111 -5.14 14.90 -8.07
CA ILE A 111 -3.78 14.77 -8.62
C ILE A 111 -3.83 14.06 -9.96
N SER A 112 -3.21 14.69 -10.97
CA SER A 112 -3.02 14.18 -12.32
C SER A 112 -1.52 13.93 -12.61
N GLU A 113 -1.24 13.28 -13.75
CA GLU A 113 0.13 13.02 -14.21
C GLU A 113 0.88 14.32 -14.61
N ASP A 114 0.14 15.41 -14.83
CA ASP A 114 0.67 16.71 -15.24
C ASP A 114 1.03 17.63 -14.05
N ASP A 115 0.76 17.20 -12.80
CA ASP A 115 1.07 17.97 -11.58
C ASP A 115 2.58 17.86 -11.26
N GLU A 116 3.38 18.82 -11.74
CA GLU A 116 4.85 18.77 -11.65
C GLU A 116 5.43 19.41 -10.39
N GLU A 117 4.84 20.46 -9.82
CA GLU A 117 5.40 21.16 -8.66
C GLU A 117 4.35 21.51 -7.61
N ILE A 118 4.74 21.41 -6.33
CA ILE A 118 3.89 21.84 -5.21
C ILE A 118 4.13 23.34 -5.01
N ASP A 119 3.06 24.13 -5.12
CA ASP A 119 3.07 25.50 -4.65
C ASP A 119 3.03 25.48 -3.11
N PRO A 120 4.11 25.94 -2.42
CA PRO A 120 4.16 25.89 -0.96
C PRO A 120 3.13 26.82 -0.29
N ASP A 121 2.60 27.79 -0.99
CA ASP A 121 1.61 28.74 -0.49
C ASP A 121 0.15 28.28 -0.79
N ALA A 122 -0.01 27.16 -1.50
CA ALA A 122 -1.35 26.62 -1.79
C ALA A 122 -2.04 26.10 -0.51
N PRO A 123 -3.37 26.22 -0.38
CA PRO A 123 -4.12 25.76 0.79
C PRO A 123 -4.00 24.27 1.06
N ASP A 124 -3.67 23.47 0.05
CA ASP A 124 -3.52 22.02 0.09
C ASP A 124 -2.06 21.55 0.06
N ALA A 125 -1.09 22.47 0.21
CA ALA A 125 0.34 22.18 0.14
C ALA A 125 0.78 21.07 1.11
N GLU A 126 0.30 21.10 2.36
CA GLU A 126 0.62 20.06 3.36
C GLU A 126 0.12 18.68 2.92
N SER A 127 -1.08 18.61 2.36
CA SER A 127 -1.65 17.35 1.87
C SER A 127 -0.91 16.81 0.64
N ARG A 128 -0.43 17.69 -0.25
CA ARG A 128 0.42 17.32 -1.39
C ARG A 128 1.80 16.84 -0.96
N ILE A 129 2.40 17.47 0.05
CA ILE A 129 3.65 17.00 0.67
C ILE A 129 3.46 15.62 1.29
N LEU A 130 2.37 15.40 2.02
CA LEU A 130 2.03 14.09 2.57
C LEU A 130 1.89 13.04 1.46
N TYR A 131 1.18 13.38 0.37
CA TYR A 131 1.01 12.49 -0.79
C TYR A 131 2.36 12.07 -1.39
N GLN A 132 3.30 13.00 -1.58
CA GLN A 132 4.65 12.70 -2.07
C GLN A 132 5.42 11.82 -1.09
N PHE A 133 5.41 12.18 0.19
CA PHE A 133 6.07 11.40 1.24
C PHE A 133 5.57 9.95 1.30
N LEU A 134 4.26 9.73 1.20
CA LEU A 134 3.68 8.39 1.12
C LEU A 134 4.14 7.64 -0.14
N GLY A 135 4.30 8.35 -1.27
CA GLY A 135 4.85 7.77 -2.49
C GLY A 135 6.29 7.28 -2.31
N GLU A 136 7.14 8.06 -1.65
CA GLU A 136 8.52 7.68 -1.33
C GLU A 136 8.57 6.49 -0.38
N LEU A 137 7.73 6.47 0.66
CA LEU A 137 7.64 5.34 1.59
C LEU A 137 7.23 4.04 0.88
N VAL A 138 6.20 4.09 0.06
CA VAL A 138 5.73 2.93 -0.72
C VAL A 138 6.83 2.45 -1.67
N HIS A 139 7.52 3.36 -2.35
CA HIS A 139 8.63 3.03 -3.24
C HIS A 139 9.77 2.32 -2.49
N GLU A 140 10.18 2.83 -1.34
CA GLU A 140 11.20 2.20 -0.46
C GLU A 140 10.79 0.78 -0.03
N MET A 141 9.51 0.57 0.33
CA MET A 141 9.00 -0.74 0.70
C MET A 141 9.04 -1.72 -0.48
N VAL A 142 8.65 -1.27 -1.69
CA VAL A 142 8.73 -2.08 -2.92
C VAL A 142 10.17 -2.49 -3.19
N LEU A 143 11.12 -1.56 -3.15
CA LEU A 143 12.54 -1.85 -3.37
C LEU A 143 13.06 -2.86 -2.33
N SER A 144 12.69 -2.69 -1.05
CA SER A 144 13.12 -3.58 0.00
C SER A 144 12.59 -5.00 -0.20
N LEU A 145 11.31 -5.14 -0.54
CA LEU A 145 10.66 -6.44 -0.80
C LEU A 145 11.25 -7.14 -2.03
N THR A 146 11.53 -6.40 -3.10
CA THR A 146 12.10 -6.97 -4.33
C THR A 146 13.55 -7.42 -4.15
N THR A 147 14.32 -6.75 -3.30
CA THR A 147 15.73 -7.12 -3.02
C THR A 147 15.85 -8.46 -2.28
N THR A 148 14.78 -8.94 -1.63
CA THR A 148 14.77 -10.23 -0.92
C THR A 148 14.28 -11.39 -1.77
N LEU A 149 13.79 -11.14 -2.97
CA LEU A 149 13.44 -12.22 -3.91
C LEU A 149 14.73 -12.87 -4.43
N PRO A 150 14.82 -14.21 -4.49
CA PRO A 150 15.94 -14.88 -5.14
C PRO A 150 16.02 -14.42 -6.60
N ASP A 151 17.25 -14.22 -7.08
CA ASP A 151 17.47 -13.90 -8.49
C ASP A 151 16.94 -15.08 -9.33
N PRO A 152 16.12 -14.85 -10.35
CA PRO A 152 15.63 -15.93 -11.21
C PRO A 152 16.77 -16.71 -11.90
N GLU A 153 18.02 -16.21 -11.89
CA GLU A 153 19.21 -16.90 -12.38
C GLU A 153 19.81 -17.88 -11.34
N ASP A 154 19.34 -17.88 -10.09
CA ASP A 154 19.81 -18.77 -9.01
C ASP A 154 18.96 -20.07 -8.90
N GLU A 155 18.00 -20.33 -9.78
CA GLU A 155 17.38 -21.64 -9.85
C GLU A 155 18.42 -22.66 -10.35
N PRO A 156 18.75 -23.71 -9.57
CA PRO A 156 19.65 -24.74 -10.04
C PRO A 156 19.03 -25.39 -11.28
N ASP A 157 19.78 -25.43 -12.39
CA ASP A 157 19.43 -26.19 -13.58
C ASP A 157 19.03 -27.60 -13.13
N GLU A 158 17.75 -27.92 -13.16
CA GLU A 158 17.31 -29.31 -13.03
C GLU A 158 17.87 -30.08 -14.23
N GLU A 159 19.01 -30.78 -14.01
CA GLU A 159 19.53 -31.74 -15.00
C GLU A 159 18.41 -32.76 -15.28
N PRO A 160 18.04 -32.97 -16.53
CA PRO A 160 17.06 -33.99 -16.86
C PRO A 160 17.60 -35.36 -16.44
N GLU A 161 16.91 -36.03 -15.52
CA GLU A 161 17.18 -37.42 -15.20
C GLU A 161 17.11 -38.25 -16.50
N VAL A 162 18.26 -38.67 -16.97
CA VAL A 162 18.38 -39.60 -18.09
C VAL A 162 18.09 -40.98 -17.51
N GLU A 163 16.83 -41.42 -17.62
CA GLU A 163 16.52 -42.86 -17.44
C GLU A 163 17.28 -43.69 -18.49
N GLY A 164 18.19 -44.50 -17.99
CA GLY A 164 18.89 -45.57 -18.75
C GLY A 164 18.19 -46.91 -18.58
#